data_5279f8717c1e355f4733b9e97458bfe1
#
_entry.id   5279f8717c1e355f4733b9e97458bfe1
#
_cell.length_a   1.000
_cell.length_b   1.000
_cell.length_c   1.000
_cell.angle_alpha   90.00
_cell.angle_beta   90.00
_cell.angle_gamma   90.00
#
_symmetry.space_group_name_H-M   'P 1'
#
loop_
_entity.id
_entity.type
_entity.pdbx_description
1 polymer ?
#
loop_
_entity_poly.entity_id
_entity_poly.type
_entity_poly.pdbx_seq_one_letter_code
_entity_poly.pdbx_strand_id
1 'polypeptide(L)'
;MRPVMLFSALLLAMFGFSGSVRAQAVEQALVDRATLTLQEMMGPADNTGDAKALLRNAKGVMICPRVFRAGFIVGGQFGDCVLAARDGGGSWSSPAFYNLVSGSLGFQAGLQDAQVVMLIMTQKGLNAMLDSQFKFGAEAGVAFATLGRSIEGATTAAVGADIVTIARTRGLFAGITLEGALLSADGDKMRAYFGREMAARQVVVAMEAHNPGSDPLRGALMRLGAPGSGGGSSAAPAPSGGTSSGSAGTGRVQTENLAPPPANRR
;
A
#
# COMPACT_ATOMS: atom_id res chain seq x y z
N MET A 1 -41.33 -32.37 -30.28
CA MET A 1 -40.12 -31.61 -30.64
C MET A 1 -39.89 -30.30 -29.83
N ARG A 2 -40.78 -29.92 -28.93
CA ARG A 2 -40.66 -28.67 -28.12
C ARG A 2 -39.86 -28.77 -26.80
N PRO A 3 -39.70 -29.91 -26.10
CA PRO A 3 -38.98 -29.96 -24.82
C PRO A 3 -37.45 -29.95 -24.96
N VAL A 4 -36.88 -30.40 -26.07
CA VAL A 4 -35.43 -30.49 -26.27
C VAL A 4 -34.79 -29.11 -26.48
N MET A 5 -35.49 -28.15 -27.12
CA MET A 5 -34.99 -26.79 -27.32
C MET A 5 -34.94 -25.98 -26.01
N LEU A 6 -35.83 -26.19 -25.07
CA LEU A 6 -35.83 -25.52 -23.77
C LEU A 6 -34.69 -25.99 -22.86
N PHE A 7 -34.32 -27.29 -22.92
CA PHE A 7 -33.18 -27.81 -22.17
C PHE A 7 -31.82 -27.31 -22.69
N SER A 8 -31.66 -27.16 -24.04
CA SER A 8 -30.43 -26.58 -24.62
C SER A 8 -30.25 -25.14 -24.27
N ALA A 9 -31.32 -24.33 -24.25
CA ALA A 9 -31.22 -22.90 -23.85
C ALA A 9 -30.86 -22.71 -22.38
N LEU A 10 -31.34 -23.58 -21.49
CA LEU A 10 -31.02 -23.54 -20.05
C LEU A 10 -29.58 -23.96 -19.78
N LEU A 11 -29.03 -24.95 -20.55
CA LEU A 11 -27.63 -25.35 -20.41
C LEU A 11 -26.64 -24.26 -20.89
N LEU A 12 -26.97 -23.52 -21.96
CA LEU A 12 -26.14 -22.40 -22.44
C LEU A 12 -26.14 -21.23 -21.48
N ALA A 13 -27.21 -20.96 -20.75
CA ALA A 13 -27.30 -19.89 -19.76
C ALA A 13 -26.42 -20.18 -18.52
N MET A 14 -26.17 -21.42 -18.17
CA MET A 14 -25.28 -21.78 -17.03
C MET A 14 -23.79 -21.63 -17.34
N PHE A 15 -23.38 -21.67 -18.60
CA PHE A 15 -21.96 -21.50 -18.97
C PHE A 15 -21.53 -20.03 -19.10
N GLY A 16 -22.45 -19.08 -19.24
CA GLY A 16 -22.14 -17.65 -19.38
C GLY A 16 -21.75 -16.92 -18.10
N PHE A 17 -22.10 -17.45 -16.92
CA PHE A 17 -21.87 -16.77 -15.63
C PHE A 17 -20.48 -17.02 -15.03
N SER A 18 -19.72 -18.02 -15.52
CA SER A 18 -18.46 -18.43 -14.88
C SER A 18 -17.28 -17.49 -15.19
N GLY A 19 -17.34 -16.65 -16.22
CA GLY A 19 -16.25 -15.76 -16.62
C GLY A 19 -16.09 -14.55 -15.72
N SER A 20 -17.17 -13.90 -15.35
CA SER A 20 -17.15 -12.66 -14.56
C SER A 20 -16.68 -12.88 -13.10
N VAL A 21 -17.06 -14.03 -12.50
CA VAL A 21 -16.64 -14.36 -11.12
C VAL A 21 -15.13 -14.64 -11.05
N ARG A 22 -14.55 -15.24 -12.08
CA ARG A 22 -13.09 -15.51 -12.11
C ARG A 22 -12.28 -14.24 -12.32
N ALA A 23 -12.73 -13.35 -13.19
CA ALA A 23 -12.06 -12.06 -13.40
C ALA A 23 -12.05 -11.25 -12.10
N GLN A 24 -13.18 -11.05 -11.44
CA GLN A 24 -13.26 -10.33 -10.17
C GLN A 24 -12.39 -10.97 -9.07
N ALA A 25 -12.21 -12.29 -9.06
CA ALA A 25 -11.35 -12.99 -8.10
C ALA A 25 -9.86 -12.68 -8.30
N VAL A 26 -9.41 -12.44 -9.53
CA VAL A 26 -8.02 -12.07 -9.84
C VAL A 26 -7.72 -10.66 -9.34
N GLU A 27 -8.60 -9.70 -9.60
CA GLU A 27 -8.47 -8.32 -9.12
C GLU A 27 -8.56 -8.25 -7.60
N GLN A 28 -9.47 -9.02 -6.99
CA GLN A 28 -9.53 -9.13 -5.53
C GLN A 28 -8.23 -9.66 -4.94
N ALA A 29 -7.65 -10.71 -5.53
CA ALA A 29 -6.37 -11.25 -5.08
C ALA A 29 -5.22 -10.23 -5.21
N LEU A 30 -5.28 -9.31 -6.17
CA LEU A 30 -4.32 -8.20 -6.27
C LEU A 30 -4.51 -7.19 -5.13
N VAL A 31 -5.75 -6.82 -4.82
CA VAL A 31 -6.08 -5.91 -3.69
C VAL A 31 -5.66 -6.52 -2.35
N ASP A 32 -5.89 -7.82 -2.15
CA ASP A 32 -5.50 -8.53 -0.93
C ASP A 32 -3.97 -8.56 -0.78
N ARG A 33 -3.23 -8.85 -1.86
CA ARG A 33 -1.76 -8.79 -1.85
C ARG A 33 -1.23 -7.37 -1.61
N ALA A 34 -1.89 -6.35 -2.16
CA ALA A 34 -1.54 -4.96 -1.91
C ALA A 34 -1.74 -4.60 -0.43
N THR A 35 -2.81 -5.09 0.19
CA THR A 35 -3.07 -4.91 1.62
C THR A 35 -1.97 -5.53 2.48
N LEU A 36 -1.58 -6.78 2.18
CA LEU A 36 -0.49 -7.46 2.88
C LEU A 36 0.84 -6.75 2.67
N THR A 37 1.16 -6.34 1.44
CA THR A 37 2.38 -5.59 1.12
C THR A 37 2.46 -4.29 1.91
N LEU A 38 1.37 -3.53 1.98
CA LEU A 38 1.30 -2.30 2.77
C LEU A 38 1.56 -2.59 4.26
N GLN A 39 0.94 -3.62 4.81
CA GLN A 39 1.12 -4.03 6.21
C GLN A 39 2.56 -4.51 6.49
N GLU A 40 3.16 -5.27 5.59
CA GLU A 40 4.54 -5.73 5.71
C GLU A 40 5.56 -4.59 5.63
N MET A 41 5.34 -3.65 4.70
CA MET A 41 6.29 -2.55 4.46
C MET A 41 6.15 -1.40 5.45
N MET A 42 4.95 -1.21 6.02
CA MET A 42 4.63 -0.12 6.95
C MET A 42 4.25 -0.61 8.36
N GLY A 43 4.44 -1.91 8.64
CA GLY A 43 4.09 -2.55 9.92
C GLY A 43 4.97 -2.10 11.10
N PRO A 44 4.98 -2.86 12.19
CA PRO A 44 5.61 -2.46 13.45
C PRO A 44 7.14 -2.63 13.52
N ALA A 45 7.85 -2.75 12.40
CA ALA A 45 9.31 -2.75 12.40
C ALA A 45 9.87 -1.37 12.82
N ASP A 46 10.95 -1.37 13.60
CA ASP A 46 11.53 -0.19 14.25
C ASP A 46 11.92 0.96 13.31
N ASN A 47 12.07 0.70 12.02
CA ASN A 47 12.52 1.66 11.01
C ASN A 47 11.40 2.16 10.07
N THR A 48 10.11 2.00 10.42
CA THR A 48 8.98 2.42 9.57
C THR A 48 8.33 3.73 10.03
N GLY A 49 8.85 4.37 11.07
CA GLY A 49 8.29 5.62 11.62
C GLY A 49 8.15 6.71 10.58
N ASP A 50 9.20 6.93 9.79
CA ASP A 50 9.23 7.96 8.74
C ASP A 50 8.29 7.62 7.58
N ALA A 51 8.21 6.35 7.17
CA ALA A 51 7.27 5.91 6.14
C ALA A 51 5.81 6.14 6.57
N LYS A 52 5.48 5.89 7.84
CA LYS A 52 4.15 6.19 8.40
C LYS A 52 3.89 7.69 8.47
N ALA A 53 4.92 8.49 8.81
CA ALA A 53 4.80 9.95 8.81
C ALA A 53 4.52 10.49 7.40
N LEU A 54 5.18 9.96 6.38
CA LEU A 54 4.91 10.29 4.98
C LEU A 54 3.51 9.83 4.57
N LEU A 55 3.08 8.62 4.94
CA LEU A 55 1.73 8.12 4.65
C LEU A 55 0.63 9.01 5.24
N ARG A 56 0.84 9.57 6.44
CA ARG A 56 -0.10 10.52 7.07
C ARG A 56 -0.36 11.75 6.21
N ASN A 57 0.67 12.22 5.51
CA ASN A 57 0.61 13.43 4.68
C ASN A 57 0.31 13.14 3.19
N ALA A 58 0.32 11.87 2.79
CA ALA A 58 0.12 11.46 1.40
C ALA A 58 -1.31 11.76 0.93
N LYS A 59 -1.41 12.27 -0.30
CA LYS A 59 -2.67 12.48 -1.04
C LYS A 59 -3.17 11.19 -1.69
N GLY A 60 -2.26 10.26 -1.96
CA GLY A 60 -2.57 8.96 -2.53
C GLY A 60 -1.44 7.98 -2.25
N VAL A 61 -1.74 6.70 -2.43
CA VAL A 61 -0.78 5.60 -2.29
C VAL A 61 -0.96 4.65 -3.46
N MET A 62 0.12 4.38 -4.17
CA MET A 62 0.16 3.30 -5.14
C MET A 62 0.96 2.14 -4.57
N ILE A 63 0.41 0.95 -4.68
CA ILE A 63 1.01 -0.28 -4.15
C ILE A 63 1.15 -1.26 -5.30
N CYS A 64 2.38 -1.69 -5.57
CA CYS A 64 2.72 -2.75 -6.50
C CYS A 64 3.23 -3.94 -5.69
N PRO A 65 2.39 -4.95 -5.40
CA PRO A 65 2.76 -6.07 -4.52
C PRO A 65 3.88 -6.91 -5.09
N ARG A 66 4.01 -6.90 -6.41
CA ARG A 66 5.05 -7.60 -7.12
C ARG A 66 5.44 -6.85 -8.38
N VAL A 67 6.70 -6.44 -8.45
CA VAL A 67 7.35 -5.96 -9.66
C VAL A 67 8.44 -6.96 -10.02
N PHE A 68 8.22 -7.71 -11.07
CA PHE A 68 9.14 -8.73 -11.56
C PHE A 68 10.07 -8.13 -12.60
N ARG A 69 11.36 -8.36 -12.45
CA ARG A 69 12.40 -7.95 -13.40
C ARG A 69 13.19 -9.17 -13.86
N ALA A 70 13.38 -9.26 -15.17
CA ALA A 70 14.22 -10.26 -15.79
C ALA A 70 15.03 -9.63 -16.90
N GLY A 71 16.28 -10.03 -17.06
CA GLY A 71 17.14 -9.56 -18.15
C GLY A 71 18.50 -10.23 -18.17
N PHE A 72 19.15 -10.16 -19.34
CA PHE A 72 20.53 -10.56 -19.54
C PHE A 72 21.33 -9.45 -20.24
N ILE A 73 21.01 -9.09 -21.49
CA ILE A 73 21.54 -7.93 -22.24
C ILE A 73 20.41 -6.92 -22.45
N VAL A 74 19.21 -7.45 -22.70
CA VAL A 74 17.95 -6.71 -22.72
C VAL A 74 17.15 -7.22 -21.54
N GLY A 75 16.59 -6.31 -20.78
CA GLY A 75 15.75 -6.63 -19.64
C GLY A 75 14.40 -5.93 -19.70
N GLY A 76 13.47 -6.45 -18.94
CA GLY A 76 12.16 -5.85 -18.72
C GLY A 76 11.73 -6.00 -17.27
N GLN A 77 10.90 -5.10 -16.84
CA GLN A 77 10.17 -5.23 -15.60
C GLN A 77 8.70 -4.96 -15.82
N PHE A 78 7.87 -5.66 -15.08
CA PHE A 78 6.42 -5.54 -15.14
C PHE A 78 5.81 -5.86 -13.78
N GLY A 79 4.67 -5.25 -13.51
CA GLY A 79 3.94 -5.47 -12.28
C GLY A 79 2.54 -4.87 -12.35
N ASP A 80 1.64 -5.46 -11.58
CA ASP A 80 0.30 -4.94 -11.36
C ASP A 80 0.30 -4.11 -10.09
N CYS A 81 -0.37 -2.96 -10.16
CA CYS A 81 -0.43 -2.00 -9.07
C CYS A 81 -1.87 -1.59 -8.78
N VAL A 82 -2.11 -1.11 -7.57
CA VAL A 82 -3.36 -0.48 -7.16
C VAL A 82 -3.08 0.91 -6.62
N LEU A 83 -3.90 1.88 -7.01
CA LEU A 83 -3.85 3.27 -6.54
C LEU A 83 -5.09 3.58 -5.70
N ALA A 84 -4.90 4.04 -4.48
CA ALA A 84 -5.94 4.65 -3.67
C ALA A 84 -5.57 6.10 -3.35
N ALA A 85 -6.55 7.00 -3.35
CA ALA A 85 -6.35 8.39 -2.97
C ALA A 85 -7.17 8.75 -1.74
N ARG A 86 -6.74 9.81 -1.06
CA ARG A 86 -7.38 10.33 0.14
C ARG A 86 -8.21 11.56 -0.23
N ASP A 87 -9.46 11.60 0.23
CA ASP A 87 -10.31 12.78 0.10
C ASP A 87 -9.95 13.89 1.10
N GLY A 88 -10.64 15.03 0.99
CA GLY A 88 -10.47 16.15 1.91
C GLY A 88 -10.92 15.85 3.35
N GLY A 89 -11.75 14.84 3.57
CA GLY A 89 -12.21 14.36 4.86
C GLY A 89 -11.29 13.32 5.50
N GLY A 90 -10.24 12.88 4.78
CA GLY A 90 -9.28 11.90 5.27
C GLY A 90 -9.64 10.44 4.97
N SER A 91 -10.76 10.18 4.29
CA SER A 91 -11.16 8.84 3.86
C SER A 91 -10.39 8.39 2.63
N TRP A 92 -10.17 7.08 2.50
CA TRP A 92 -9.51 6.49 1.34
C TRP A 92 -10.52 5.95 0.34
N SER A 93 -10.23 6.13 -0.96
CA SER A 93 -11.03 5.59 -2.06
C SER A 93 -10.93 4.06 -2.15
N SER A 94 -11.85 3.47 -2.93
CA SER A 94 -11.59 2.15 -3.52
C SER A 94 -10.40 2.23 -4.48
N PRO A 95 -9.68 1.13 -4.74
CA PRO A 95 -8.48 1.15 -5.57
C PRO A 95 -8.80 1.21 -7.06
N ALA A 96 -8.03 2.00 -7.81
CA ALA A 96 -7.92 1.88 -9.26
C ALA A 96 -6.72 0.99 -9.62
N PHE A 97 -6.80 0.30 -10.75
CA PHE A 97 -5.82 -0.68 -11.20
C PHE A 97 -4.89 -0.09 -12.26
N TYR A 98 -3.62 -0.48 -12.18
CA TYR A 98 -2.56 0.00 -13.07
C TYR A 98 -1.61 -1.13 -13.45
N ASN A 99 -1.01 -1.02 -14.64
CA ASN A 99 0.09 -1.84 -15.09
C ASN A 99 1.38 -1.01 -15.13
N LEU A 100 2.46 -1.55 -14.56
CA LEU A 100 3.80 -0.98 -14.60
C LEU A 100 4.63 -1.80 -15.57
N VAL A 101 5.24 -1.14 -16.57
CA VAL A 101 6.11 -1.75 -17.57
C VAL A 101 7.34 -0.88 -17.77
N SER A 102 8.51 -1.50 -17.85
CA SER A 102 9.76 -0.82 -18.22
C SER A 102 10.66 -1.74 -19.03
N GLY A 103 11.35 -1.18 -19.99
CA GLY A 103 12.44 -1.83 -20.70
C GLY A 103 13.80 -1.32 -20.22
N SER A 104 14.81 -2.17 -20.20
CA SER A 104 16.19 -1.79 -19.89
C SER A 104 17.16 -2.45 -20.85
N LEU A 105 18.20 -1.70 -21.23
CA LEU A 105 19.34 -2.19 -22.01
C LEU A 105 20.57 -2.17 -21.11
N GLY A 106 21.33 -3.25 -21.09
CA GLY A 106 22.56 -3.32 -20.30
C GLY A 106 22.87 -4.74 -19.80
N PHE A 107 24.14 -4.99 -19.47
CA PHE A 107 24.59 -6.25 -18.89
C PHE A 107 24.05 -6.38 -17.46
N GLN A 108 22.88 -6.96 -17.31
CA GLN A 108 22.22 -7.20 -16.04
C GLN A 108 21.57 -8.59 -16.04
N ALA A 109 22.42 -9.64 -15.91
CA ALA A 109 21.90 -10.99 -15.82
C ALA A 109 21.25 -11.23 -14.45
N GLY A 110 19.97 -11.53 -14.45
CA GLY A 110 19.30 -11.94 -13.20
C GLY A 110 17.79 -11.85 -13.22
N LEU A 111 17.24 -12.35 -12.12
CA LEU A 111 15.83 -12.29 -11.78
C LEU A 111 15.70 -11.55 -10.46
N GLN A 112 14.74 -10.67 -10.37
CA GLN A 112 14.43 -9.91 -9.17
C GLN A 112 12.93 -9.77 -9.00
N ASP A 113 12.49 -9.91 -7.76
CA ASP A 113 11.16 -9.56 -7.30
C ASP A 113 11.26 -8.36 -6.36
N ALA A 114 10.36 -7.39 -6.53
CA ALA A 114 10.28 -6.24 -5.66
C ALA A 114 8.83 -5.96 -5.25
N GLN A 115 8.65 -5.54 -4.00
CA GLN A 115 7.45 -4.89 -3.52
C GLN A 115 7.70 -3.38 -3.53
N VAL A 116 6.76 -2.61 -4.06
CA VAL A 116 6.91 -1.17 -4.21
C VAL A 116 5.68 -0.47 -3.65
N VAL A 117 5.91 0.52 -2.79
CA VAL A 117 4.88 1.45 -2.30
C VAL A 117 5.31 2.86 -2.66
N MET A 118 4.46 3.57 -3.39
CA MET A 118 4.68 4.96 -3.79
C MET A 118 3.70 5.85 -3.03
N LEU A 119 4.24 6.74 -2.23
CA LEU A 119 3.48 7.74 -1.49
C LEU A 119 3.41 9.02 -2.33
N ILE A 120 2.22 9.40 -2.74
CA ILE A 120 1.97 10.58 -3.56
C ILE A 120 1.74 11.76 -2.63
N MET A 121 2.70 12.68 -2.58
CA MET A 121 2.74 13.74 -1.59
C MET A 121 1.99 15.00 -2.03
N THR A 122 1.95 15.25 -3.35
CA THR A 122 1.37 16.48 -3.91
C THR A 122 0.17 16.19 -4.80
N GLN A 123 -0.69 17.20 -4.97
CA GLN A 123 -1.79 17.11 -5.92
C GLN A 123 -1.30 17.02 -7.38
N LYS A 124 -0.13 17.63 -7.67
CA LYS A 124 0.53 17.51 -8.98
C LYS A 124 0.91 16.06 -9.25
N GLY A 125 1.56 15.38 -8.29
CA GLY A 125 1.90 13.96 -8.40
C GLY A 125 0.68 13.06 -8.57
N LEU A 126 -0.42 13.34 -7.83
CA LEU A 126 -1.67 12.60 -7.98
C LEU A 126 -2.29 12.79 -9.37
N ASN A 127 -2.36 14.01 -9.86
CA ASN A 127 -2.89 14.29 -11.19
C ASN A 127 -2.08 13.62 -12.28
N ALA A 128 -0.75 13.67 -12.20
CA ALA A 128 0.14 13.00 -13.15
C ALA A 128 -0.08 11.48 -13.17
N MET A 129 -0.27 10.86 -11.99
CA MET A 129 -0.60 9.43 -11.90
C MET A 129 -1.98 9.06 -12.47
N LEU A 130 -2.92 10.02 -12.48
CA LEU A 130 -4.29 9.83 -12.99
C LEU A 130 -4.42 10.05 -14.49
N ASP A 131 -3.39 10.57 -15.13
CA ASP A 131 -3.34 10.64 -16.59
C ASP A 131 -3.23 9.21 -17.15
N SER A 132 -3.63 9.04 -18.39
CA SER A 132 -3.73 7.70 -19.02
C SER A 132 -2.42 6.91 -19.02
N GLN A 133 -1.29 7.64 -19.03
CA GLN A 133 0.05 7.08 -18.94
C GLN A 133 0.93 8.03 -18.11
N PHE A 134 1.63 7.51 -17.12
CA PHE A 134 2.62 8.22 -16.32
C PHE A 134 4.01 7.67 -16.58
N LYS A 135 4.97 8.54 -16.91
CA LYS A 135 6.36 8.17 -17.13
C LYS A 135 7.24 8.66 -15.99
N PHE A 136 7.87 7.72 -15.29
CA PHE A 136 8.77 8.02 -14.17
C PHE A 136 9.99 8.83 -14.63
N GLY A 137 10.30 9.90 -13.89
CA GLY A 137 11.43 10.79 -14.16
C GLY A 137 11.15 11.92 -15.14
N ALA A 138 9.97 11.95 -15.80
CA ALA A 138 9.62 13.01 -16.76
C ALA A 138 8.53 13.97 -16.23
N GLU A 139 7.54 13.48 -15.48
CA GLU A 139 6.32 14.23 -15.20
C GLU A 139 6.18 14.71 -13.74
N ALA A 140 6.86 14.04 -12.81
CA ALA A 140 6.84 14.40 -11.40
C ALA A 140 8.21 14.12 -10.76
N GLY A 141 8.55 14.89 -9.73
CA GLY A 141 9.74 14.66 -8.90
C GLY A 141 9.57 13.39 -8.07
N VAL A 142 10.44 12.39 -8.29
CA VAL A 142 10.38 11.10 -7.60
C VAL A 142 11.59 10.92 -6.72
N ALA A 143 11.38 10.70 -5.41
CA ALA A 143 12.41 10.30 -4.48
C ALA A 143 12.32 8.79 -4.22
N PHE A 144 13.47 8.12 -4.07
CA PHE A 144 13.55 6.68 -3.83
C PHE A 144 14.15 6.37 -2.47
N ALA A 145 13.50 5.46 -1.74
CA ALA A 145 13.98 4.89 -0.49
C ALA A 145 13.95 3.35 -0.56
N THR A 146 14.96 2.69 0.00
CA THR A 146 14.99 1.23 0.10
C THR A 146 14.80 0.82 1.56
N LEU A 147 13.83 -0.03 1.84
CA LEU A 147 13.65 -0.61 3.17
C LEU A 147 14.88 -1.46 3.56
N GLY A 148 15.46 -1.18 4.72
CA GLY A 148 16.64 -1.89 5.24
C GLY A 148 17.97 -1.12 5.13
N ARG A 149 18.00 0.03 4.45
CA ARG A 149 19.05 1.05 4.56
C ARG A 149 18.37 2.30 5.08
N SER A 150 18.96 2.97 6.08
CA SER A 150 18.34 4.05 6.86
C SER A 150 17.45 4.98 6.03
N ILE A 151 16.18 5.02 6.39
CA ILE A 151 15.15 5.90 5.80
C ILE A 151 15.49 7.38 6.11
N GLU A 152 16.41 7.65 7.04
CA GLU A 152 16.89 9.00 7.40
C GLU A 152 17.40 9.81 6.18
N GLY A 153 17.99 9.14 5.17
CA GLY A 153 18.31 9.78 3.89
C GLY A 153 17.11 10.04 3.00
N ALA A 154 16.02 9.28 3.18
CA ALA A 154 14.82 9.40 2.38
C ALA A 154 13.95 10.59 2.78
N THR A 155 13.94 10.98 4.07
CA THR A 155 13.21 12.17 4.54
C THR A 155 13.82 13.45 3.97
N THR A 156 15.14 13.52 3.84
CA THR A 156 15.81 14.67 3.20
C THR A 156 15.56 14.68 1.68
N ALA A 157 15.58 13.53 1.01
CA ALA A 157 15.27 13.42 -0.41
C ALA A 157 13.76 13.60 -0.71
N ALA A 158 12.89 13.34 0.27
CA ALA A 158 11.44 13.52 0.16
C ALA A 158 11.01 14.99 0.25
N VAL A 159 11.88 15.88 0.74
CA VAL A 159 11.59 17.32 0.80
C VAL A 159 11.45 17.85 -0.62
N GLY A 160 10.21 18.19 -1.03
CA GLY A 160 9.91 18.71 -2.36
C GLY A 160 9.63 17.67 -3.44
N ALA A 161 9.72 16.36 -3.15
CA ALA A 161 9.33 15.34 -4.08
C ALA A 161 7.80 15.24 -4.19
N ASP A 162 7.30 15.09 -5.41
CA ASP A 162 5.88 14.84 -5.67
C ASP A 162 5.46 13.42 -5.25
N ILE A 163 6.39 12.47 -5.39
CA ILE A 163 6.19 11.05 -5.14
C ILE A 163 7.39 10.50 -4.37
N VAL A 164 7.15 9.79 -3.29
CA VAL A 164 8.18 9.07 -2.54
C VAL A 164 7.98 7.57 -2.73
N THR A 165 8.95 6.92 -3.34
CA THR A 165 8.92 5.49 -3.63
C THR A 165 9.73 4.72 -2.59
N ILE A 166 9.08 3.78 -1.94
CA ILE A 166 9.69 2.85 -0.97
C ILE A 166 9.66 1.46 -1.61
N ALA A 167 10.83 0.82 -1.72
CA ALA A 167 10.95 -0.48 -2.33
C ALA A 167 11.60 -1.49 -1.39
N ARG A 168 11.11 -2.74 -1.44
CA ARG A 168 11.72 -3.90 -0.82
C ARG A 168 12.05 -4.91 -1.92
N THR A 169 13.32 -5.17 -2.14
CA THR A 169 13.79 -6.05 -3.21
C THR A 169 14.23 -7.40 -2.66
N ARG A 170 13.95 -8.46 -3.41
CA ARG A 170 14.44 -9.82 -3.17
C ARG A 170 15.06 -10.33 -4.47
N GLY A 171 16.31 -10.81 -4.42
CA GLY A 171 17.02 -11.31 -5.60
C GLY A 171 18.47 -10.86 -5.69
N LEU A 172 19.10 -11.11 -6.84
CA LEU A 172 20.53 -10.87 -7.06
C LEU A 172 20.90 -9.40 -7.28
N PHE A 173 19.91 -8.54 -7.55
CA PHE A 173 20.14 -7.11 -7.77
C PHE A 173 19.96 -6.30 -6.50
N ALA A 174 20.84 -5.33 -6.28
CA ALA A 174 20.78 -4.42 -5.14
C ALA A 174 20.01 -3.14 -5.51
N GLY A 175 18.68 -3.19 -5.55
CA GLY A 175 17.82 -2.03 -5.77
C GLY A 175 16.90 -2.13 -6.99
N ILE A 176 15.91 -1.26 -7.05
CA ILE A 176 14.99 -1.11 -8.17
C ILE A 176 15.13 0.30 -8.73
N THR A 177 15.15 0.42 -10.06
CA THR A 177 15.03 1.69 -10.76
C THR A 177 13.70 1.71 -11.49
N LEU A 178 12.92 2.76 -11.28
CA LEU A 178 11.66 2.98 -12.00
C LEU A 178 11.83 4.05 -13.08
N GLU A 179 13.00 4.63 -13.22
CA GLU A 179 13.29 5.63 -14.24
C GLU A 179 13.01 5.08 -15.65
N GLY A 180 12.21 5.82 -16.41
CA GLY A 180 11.74 5.38 -17.72
C GLY A 180 10.63 4.33 -17.69
N ALA A 181 10.19 3.87 -16.53
CA ALA A 181 9.04 3.00 -16.43
C ALA A 181 7.75 3.76 -16.79
N LEU A 182 6.85 3.06 -17.47
CA LEU A 182 5.51 3.52 -17.80
C LEU A 182 4.51 2.88 -16.86
N LEU A 183 3.62 3.70 -16.32
CA LEU A 183 2.49 3.28 -15.53
C LEU A 183 1.22 3.65 -16.31
N SER A 184 0.37 2.67 -16.57
CA SER A 184 -0.86 2.86 -17.35
C SER A 184 -2.06 2.35 -16.57
N ALA A 185 -3.15 3.12 -16.58
CA ALA A 185 -4.41 2.70 -15.97
C ALA A 185 -4.99 1.48 -16.72
N ASP A 186 -5.45 0.50 -15.99
CA ASP A 186 -6.03 -0.76 -16.51
C ASP A 186 -7.56 -0.72 -16.41
N GLY A 187 -8.20 -0.28 -17.49
CA GLY A 187 -9.67 -0.18 -17.59
C GLY A 187 -10.35 -1.55 -17.54
N ASP A 188 -9.71 -2.61 -18.05
CA ASP A 188 -10.29 -3.95 -18.06
C ASP A 188 -10.36 -4.51 -16.63
N LYS A 189 -9.31 -4.34 -15.84
CA LYS A 189 -9.33 -4.71 -14.42
C LYS A 189 -10.35 -3.87 -13.64
N MET A 190 -10.45 -2.56 -13.91
CA MET A 190 -11.47 -1.74 -13.27
C MET A 190 -12.89 -2.22 -13.62
N ARG A 191 -13.16 -2.52 -14.90
CA ARG A 191 -14.43 -3.10 -15.33
C ARG A 191 -14.73 -4.44 -14.67
N ALA A 192 -13.73 -5.32 -14.58
CA ALA A 192 -13.87 -6.63 -13.95
C ALA A 192 -14.17 -6.52 -12.45
N TYR A 193 -13.51 -5.58 -11.76
CA TYR A 193 -13.63 -5.40 -10.32
C TYR A 193 -14.91 -4.68 -9.90
N PHE A 194 -15.36 -3.66 -10.66
CA PHE A 194 -16.54 -2.85 -10.35
C PHE A 194 -17.79 -3.26 -11.13
N GLY A 195 -17.69 -4.18 -12.09
CA GLY A 195 -18.79 -4.64 -12.94
C GLY A 195 -19.22 -3.61 -14.00
N ARG A 196 -18.50 -2.48 -14.14
CA ARG A 196 -18.75 -1.41 -15.13
C ARG A 196 -17.45 -0.71 -15.53
N GLU A 197 -17.45 -0.11 -16.71
CA GLU A 197 -16.32 0.72 -17.16
C GLU A 197 -16.20 1.97 -16.30
N MET A 198 -14.97 2.25 -15.84
CA MET A 198 -14.66 3.40 -15.02
C MET A 198 -13.24 3.89 -15.31
N ALA A 199 -13.08 5.21 -15.32
CA ALA A 199 -11.76 5.83 -15.33
C ALA A 199 -11.17 5.84 -13.91
N ALA A 200 -9.84 5.77 -13.81
CA ALA A 200 -9.14 5.85 -12.52
C ALA A 200 -9.55 7.07 -11.69
N ARG A 201 -9.72 8.23 -12.35
CA ARG A 201 -10.14 9.48 -11.70
C ARG A 201 -11.55 9.38 -11.08
N GLN A 202 -12.47 8.68 -11.73
CA GLN A 202 -13.82 8.44 -11.18
C GLN A 202 -13.77 7.58 -9.93
N VAL A 203 -12.88 6.56 -9.91
CA VAL A 203 -12.73 5.67 -8.77
C VAL A 203 -12.06 6.38 -7.59
N VAL A 204 -10.90 7.04 -7.82
CA VAL A 204 -10.05 7.49 -6.70
C VAL A 204 -10.28 8.95 -6.29
N VAL A 205 -10.74 9.81 -7.19
CA VAL A 205 -10.99 11.23 -6.87
C VAL A 205 -12.48 11.48 -6.65
N ALA A 206 -13.33 11.09 -7.61
CA ALA A 206 -14.77 11.28 -7.49
C ALA A 206 -15.42 10.27 -6.55
N MET A 207 -14.72 9.15 -6.22
CA MET A 207 -15.19 8.06 -5.33
C MET A 207 -16.57 7.51 -5.76
N GLU A 208 -16.82 7.44 -7.06
CA GLU A 208 -18.10 7.01 -7.64
C GLU A 208 -18.32 5.49 -7.54
N ALA A 209 -17.30 4.73 -7.16
CA ALA A 209 -17.38 3.27 -7.01
C ALA A 209 -16.86 2.82 -5.66
N HIS A 210 -17.60 1.87 -5.10
CA HIS A 210 -17.20 1.15 -3.91
C HIS A 210 -17.35 -0.35 -4.15
N ASN A 211 -16.31 -1.11 -3.76
CA ASN A 211 -16.36 -2.55 -3.69
C ASN A 211 -15.97 -2.98 -2.26
N PRO A 212 -16.82 -3.71 -1.53
CA PRO A 212 -16.53 -4.15 -0.17
C PRO A 212 -15.23 -4.94 -0.03
N GLY A 213 -14.79 -5.62 -1.09
CA GLY A 213 -13.50 -6.29 -1.15
C GLY A 213 -12.30 -5.36 -0.98
N SER A 214 -12.47 -4.04 -1.15
CA SER A 214 -11.42 -3.04 -0.90
C SER A 214 -11.36 -2.54 0.54
N ASP A 215 -12.33 -2.85 1.40
CA ASP A 215 -12.40 -2.33 2.77
C ASP A 215 -11.21 -2.75 3.66
N PRO A 216 -10.63 -3.96 3.53
CA PRO A 216 -9.41 -4.32 4.24
C PRO A 216 -8.23 -3.40 3.90
N LEU A 217 -8.04 -3.05 2.62
CA LEU A 217 -7.00 -2.12 2.18
C LEU A 217 -7.24 -0.71 2.72
N ARG A 218 -8.46 -0.20 2.57
CA ARG A 218 -8.86 1.12 3.08
C ARG A 218 -8.68 1.20 4.59
N GLY A 219 -9.11 0.18 5.32
CA GLY A 219 -8.92 0.08 6.77
C GLY A 219 -7.45 0.02 7.18
N ALA A 220 -6.58 -0.67 6.42
CA ALA A 220 -5.14 -0.69 6.66
C ALA A 220 -4.52 0.70 6.45
N LEU A 221 -4.88 1.39 5.36
CA LEU A 221 -4.43 2.76 5.06
C LEU A 221 -4.87 3.75 6.16
N MET A 222 -6.10 3.65 6.64
CA MET A 222 -6.60 4.50 7.74
C MET A 222 -5.82 4.26 9.03
N ARG A 223 -5.62 3.01 9.44
CA ARG A 223 -4.88 2.67 10.68
C ARG A 223 -3.42 3.10 10.63
N LEU A 224 -2.72 2.82 9.53
CA LEU A 224 -1.30 3.15 9.36
C LEU A 224 -1.05 4.64 9.17
N GLY A 225 -2.02 5.36 8.56
CA GLY A 225 -1.99 6.79 8.36
C GLY A 225 -2.64 7.60 9.49
N ALA A 226 -3.14 6.96 10.56
CA ALA A 226 -3.67 7.68 11.71
C ALA A 226 -2.55 8.41 12.46
N PRO A 227 -2.82 9.60 13.04
CA PRO A 227 -1.89 10.21 14.00
C PRO A 227 -1.60 9.17 15.09
N GLY A 228 -0.35 8.90 15.39
CA GLY A 228 0.03 7.93 16.40
C GLY A 228 -0.60 8.28 17.74
N SER A 229 -1.62 7.57 18.16
CA SER A 229 -2.00 7.48 19.55
C SER A 229 -0.83 6.75 20.24
N GLY A 230 0.08 7.51 20.80
CA GLY A 230 1.12 6.94 21.67
C GLY A 230 0.46 6.00 22.66
N GLY A 231 0.86 4.73 22.64
CA GLY A 231 0.64 3.67 23.61
C GLY A 231 -0.57 3.82 24.54
N GLY A 232 -1.77 3.80 24.01
CA GLY A 232 -2.99 3.58 24.79
C GLY A 232 -3.24 2.09 24.83
N SER A 233 -2.76 1.44 25.89
CA SER A 233 -3.18 0.11 26.30
C SER A 233 -4.71 0.03 26.20
N SER A 234 -5.21 -0.92 25.41
CA SER A 234 -6.62 -1.27 25.40
C SER A 234 -7.00 -1.69 26.83
N ALA A 235 -7.52 -0.76 27.61
CA ALA A 235 -8.15 -1.09 28.87
C ALA A 235 -9.40 -1.90 28.53
N ALA A 236 -9.37 -3.18 28.86
CA ALA A 236 -10.55 -4.01 28.90
C ALA A 236 -11.63 -3.33 29.79
N PRO A 237 -12.93 -3.40 29.43
CA PRO A 237 -13.95 -2.85 30.25
C PRO A 237 -13.94 -3.56 31.59
N ALA A 238 -13.74 -2.81 32.69
CA ALA A 238 -13.81 -3.30 34.03
C ALA A 238 -15.27 -3.75 34.36
N PRO A 239 -15.45 -4.90 35.01
CA PRO A 239 -16.75 -5.31 35.47
C PRO A 239 -17.19 -4.37 36.62
N SER A 240 -18.33 -3.74 36.45
CA SER A 240 -19.01 -3.00 37.48
C SER A 240 -19.56 -3.97 38.55
N GLY A 241 -19.12 -3.84 39.77
CA GLY A 241 -19.73 -4.58 40.85
C GLY A 241 -19.04 -4.42 42.21
N GLY A 242 -19.69 -3.78 43.15
CA GLY A 242 -19.56 -4.06 44.58
C GLY A 242 -18.85 -3.02 45.44
N THR A 243 -19.65 -2.16 46.07
CA THR A 243 -19.38 -1.44 47.31
C THR A 243 -18.89 -2.34 48.42
N SER A 244 -17.72 -2.04 49.01
CA SER A 244 -17.52 -2.24 50.46
C SER A 244 -16.42 -1.31 50.97
N SER A 245 -16.77 -0.57 52.00
CA SER A 245 -15.99 0.31 52.85
C SER A 245 -14.92 -0.45 53.63
N GLY A 246 -13.71 0.12 53.75
CA GLY A 246 -12.69 -0.43 54.68
C GLY A 246 -11.39 0.34 54.67
N SER A 247 -11.28 1.28 55.56
CA SER A 247 -10.11 1.67 56.40
C SER A 247 -8.69 1.84 55.82
N ALA A 248 -8.14 2.96 56.20
CA ALA A 248 -6.79 3.50 56.02
C ALA A 248 -5.62 2.56 56.29
N GLY A 249 -4.59 2.70 55.44
CA GLY A 249 -3.25 2.20 55.65
C GLY A 249 -2.23 3.03 54.88
N THR A 250 -1.59 4.00 55.55
CA THR A 250 -0.48 4.84 55.08
C THR A 250 0.78 3.99 54.90
N GLY A 251 1.09 3.59 53.70
CA GLY A 251 2.39 3.01 53.33
C GLY A 251 3.33 4.03 52.69
N ARG A 252 4.29 4.50 53.46
CA ARG A 252 5.39 5.38 53.02
C ARG A 252 6.38 4.56 52.18
N VAL A 253 6.54 4.88 50.93
CA VAL A 253 7.61 4.33 50.08
C VAL A 253 8.90 5.11 50.37
N GLN A 254 9.91 4.44 50.93
CA GLN A 254 11.29 4.96 51.04
C GLN A 254 11.97 4.79 49.70
N THR A 255 12.45 5.87 49.13
CA THR A 255 13.39 5.87 48.00
C THR A 255 14.78 5.78 48.56
N GLU A 256 15.45 4.66 48.32
CA GLU A 256 16.87 4.45 48.67
C GLU A 256 17.75 5.06 47.55
N ASN A 257 18.56 6.08 47.94
CA ASN A 257 19.57 6.69 47.09
C ASN A 257 20.79 5.74 46.95
N LEU A 258 20.97 5.17 45.76
CA LEU A 258 22.17 4.44 45.38
C LEU A 258 23.32 5.40 45.10
N ALA A 259 24.43 5.24 45.78
CA ALA A 259 25.65 6.03 45.60
C ALA A 259 26.32 5.76 44.23
N PRO A 260 26.98 6.76 43.61
CA PRO A 260 27.65 6.60 42.33
C PRO A 260 28.92 5.74 42.46
N PRO A 261 29.30 4.98 41.42
CA PRO A 261 30.48 4.15 41.41
C PRO A 261 31.78 4.98 41.40
N PRO A 262 32.91 4.46 41.97
CA PRO A 262 34.15 5.19 42.08
C PRO A 262 34.83 5.40 40.72
N ALA A 263 35.40 6.59 40.53
CA ALA A 263 36.18 6.96 39.35
C ALA A 263 37.47 6.14 39.29
N ASN A 264 37.66 5.45 38.18
CA ASN A 264 38.89 4.72 37.89
C ASN A 264 39.94 5.70 37.37
N ARG A 265 41.00 5.94 38.16
CA ARG A 265 42.22 6.62 37.73
C ARG A 265 43.17 5.58 37.11
N ARG A 266 43.43 5.72 35.84
CA ARG A 266 44.76 5.62 35.22
C ARG A 266 44.68 6.09 33.75
#